data_c52286e21f9723117a3c5feb66e324d4
#
_entry.id   c52286e21f9723117a3c5feb66e324d4
#
_cell.length_a   1.000
_cell.length_b   1.000
_cell.length_c   1.000
_cell.angle_alpha   90.00
_cell.angle_beta   90.00
_cell.angle_gamma   90.00
#
_symmetry.space_group_name_H-M   'P 1'
#
loop_
_entity.id
_entity.type
_entity.pdbx_description
1 polymer ?
#
loop_
_entity_poly.entity_id
_entity_poly.type
_entity_poly.pdbx_seq_one_letter_code
_entity_poly.pdbx_strand_id
1 'polypeptide(L)'
;IKLAQRTALGEVGRLTIGFTATATYTVLPELIGRFRVHYPQVEVEMLELGTEAQVTAINRGEIDLGLLHPPIDSRGLELYPILAEEFVAVLPKQHHLATKKSLSLQDLAQESFILHPRSEGPFLYDQFIKLCSQTGFQPQIVKEVDSHQTRICFVAAGMGITFIPAGLQLLVNQDLVCKPMENLTMKIEFAAAWRSVVTLPVLQEFIKLLQSISTYFRY
;
A
#
# COMPACT_ATOMS: atom_id res chain seq x y z
N ILE A 1 -4.09 39.52 12.63
CA ILE A 1 -4.77 39.53 11.30
C ILE A 1 -4.00 38.63 10.32
N LYS A 2 -2.67 38.82 10.10
CA LYS A 2 -1.89 38.03 9.14
C LYS A 2 -1.91 36.50 9.44
N LEU A 3 -1.78 36.10 10.71
CA LEU A 3 -1.79 34.69 11.09
C LEU A 3 -3.15 34.04 10.81
N ALA A 4 -4.25 34.71 11.21
CA ALA A 4 -5.60 34.20 10.95
C ALA A 4 -5.91 34.07 9.44
N GLN A 5 -5.43 35.00 8.62
CA GLN A 5 -5.56 34.91 7.16
C GLN A 5 -4.79 33.73 6.60
N ARG A 6 -3.56 33.51 7.06
CA ARG A 6 -2.72 32.38 6.62
C ARG A 6 -3.28 31.03 7.06
N THR A 7 -3.85 30.96 8.27
CA THR A 7 -4.56 29.75 8.74
C THR A 7 -5.78 29.45 7.85
N ALA A 8 -6.57 30.50 7.49
CA ALA A 8 -7.71 30.34 6.59
C ALA A 8 -7.32 29.91 5.16
N LEU A 9 -6.09 30.20 4.74
CA LEU A 9 -5.52 29.75 3.45
C LEU A 9 -4.83 28.38 3.54
N GLY A 10 -4.80 27.74 4.70
CA GLY A 10 -4.13 26.45 4.89
C GLY A 10 -2.59 26.52 4.88
N GLU A 11 -2.01 27.72 4.97
CA GLU A 11 -0.55 27.92 4.99
C GLU A 11 0.09 27.63 6.34
N VAL A 12 -0.71 27.59 7.40
CA VAL A 12 -0.30 27.33 8.79
C VAL A 12 -1.37 26.47 9.46
N GLY A 13 -0.93 25.45 10.19
CA GLY A 13 -1.82 24.55 10.92
C GLY A 13 -1.17 23.21 11.16
N ARG A 14 -1.99 22.22 11.52
CA ARG A 14 -1.60 20.81 11.70
C ARG A 14 -2.43 19.93 10.79
N LEU A 15 -1.79 18.92 10.24
CA LEU A 15 -2.41 17.88 9.42
C LEU A 15 -1.94 16.52 9.95
N THR A 16 -2.88 15.67 10.34
CA THR A 16 -2.59 14.32 10.82
C THR A 16 -2.95 13.29 9.75
N ILE A 17 -1.97 12.54 9.27
CA ILE A 17 -2.11 11.58 8.17
C ILE A 17 -1.87 10.17 8.68
N GLY A 18 -2.85 9.28 8.51
CA GLY A 18 -2.65 7.84 8.65
C GLY A 18 -2.08 7.25 7.36
N PHE A 19 -1.24 6.22 7.48
CA PHE A 19 -0.70 5.54 6.31
C PHE A 19 -0.41 4.07 6.61
N THR A 20 -0.51 3.21 5.58
CA THR A 20 -0.03 1.82 5.67
C THR A 20 1.46 1.73 5.37
N ALA A 21 2.13 0.70 5.87
CA ALA A 21 3.56 0.46 5.61
C ALA A 21 3.93 0.54 4.12
N THR A 22 3.05 0.06 3.23
CA THR A 22 3.25 0.13 1.77
C THR A 22 3.41 1.56 1.26
N ALA A 23 2.70 2.53 1.85
CA ALA A 23 2.75 3.94 1.46
C ALA A 23 4.16 4.54 1.58
N THR A 24 4.96 4.06 2.54
CA THR A 24 6.33 4.56 2.78
C THR A 24 7.27 4.32 1.60
N TYR A 25 6.97 3.33 0.78
CA TYR A 25 7.79 2.95 -0.37
C TYR A 25 7.20 3.40 -1.71
N THR A 26 5.97 3.91 -1.69
CA THR A 26 5.24 4.27 -2.92
C THR A 26 4.94 5.76 -2.97
N VAL A 27 3.85 6.20 -2.37
CA VAL A 27 3.29 7.55 -2.55
C VAL A 27 3.77 8.56 -1.51
N LEU A 28 4.08 8.11 -0.29
CA LEU A 28 4.29 9.00 0.85
C LEU A 28 5.51 9.93 0.69
N PRO A 29 6.71 9.46 0.25
CA PRO A 29 7.88 10.31 0.14
C PRO A 29 7.67 11.49 -0.81
N GLU A 30 7.11 11.24 -1.98
CA GLU A 30 6.85 12.27 -2.99
C GLU A 30 5.77 13.26 -2.54
N LEU A 31 4.67 12.74 -1.99
CA LEU A 31 3.55 13.54 -1.54
C LEU A 31 3.95 14.47 -0.40
N ILE A 32 4.59 13.93 0.65
CA ILE A 32 5.03 14.72 1.80
C ILE A 32 6.17 15.66 1.43
N GLY A 33 7.11 15.21 0.60
CA GLY A 33 8.21 16.05 0.13
C GLY A 33 7.70 17.30 -0.57
N ARG A 34 6.77 17.16 -1.52
CA ARG A 34 6.17 18.30 -2.22
C ARG A 34 5.32 19.17 -1.29
N PHE A 35 4.53 18.56 -0.42
CA PHE A 35 3.69 19.31 0.51
C PHE A 35 4.52 20.21 1.42
N ARG A 36 5.60 19.72 2.01
CA ARG A 36 6.50 20.49 2.87
C ARG A 36 7.18 21.64 2.17
N VAL A 37 7.48 21.51 0.89
CA VAL A 37 8.04 22.61 0.08
C VAL A 37 7.04 23.75 -0.10
N HIS A 38 5.76 23.43 -0.36
CA HIS A 38 4.73 24.44 -0.58
C HIS A 38 4.15 25.02 0.72
N TYR A 39 4.12 24.20 1.79
CA TYR A 39 3.50 24.55 3.08
C TYR A 39 4.48 24.31 4.25
N PRO A 40 5.63 25.02 4.30
CA PRO A 40 6.71 24.74 5.25
C PRO A 40 6.35 25.07 6.72
N GLN A 41 5.23 25.76 6.97
CA GLN A 41 4.75 26.11 8.30
C GLN A 41 3.56 25.25 8.75
N VAL A 42 3.21 24.23 8.01
CA VAL A 42 2.24 23.21 8.42
C VAL A 42 2.99 22.11 9.17
N GLU A 43 2.53 21.81 10.38
CA GLU A 43 2.97 20.64 11.12
C GLU A 43 2.27 19.40 10.54
N VAL A 44 3.05 18.46 10.02
CA VAL A 44 2.51 17.18 9.50
C VAL A 44 2.86 16.08 10.50
N GLU A 45 1.83 15.53 11.13
CA GLU A 45 1.93 14.33 11.94
C GLU A 45 1.57 13.11 11.11
N MET A 46 2.35 12.04 11.25
CA MET A 46 2.16 10.82 10.47
C MET A 46 2.07 9.59 11.38
N LEU A 47 1.00 8.81 11.23
CA LEU A 47 0.70 7.63 12.03
C LEU A 47 0.63 6.39 11.14
N GLU A 48 1.51 5.42 11.39
CA GLU A 48 1.44 4.13 10.71
C GLU A 48 0.30 3.30 11.32
N LEU A 49 -0.72 3.01 10.50
CA LEU A 49 -1.94 2.32 10.89
C LEU A 49 -2.41 1.40 9.75
N GLY A 50 -2.92 0.23 10.08
CA GLY A 50 -3.62 -0.62 9.12
C GLY A 50 -4.90 0.05 8.57
N THR A 51 -5.39 -0.42 7.43
CA THR A 51 -6.54 0.18 6.72
C THR A 51 -7.77 0.39 7.60
N GLU A 52 -8.19 -0.63 8.35
CA GLU A 52 -9.39 -0.54 9.20
C GLU A 52 -9.21 0.41 10.39
N ALA A 53 -8.01 0.42 10.98
CA ALA A 53 -7.67 1.37 12.03
C ALA A 53 -7.70 2.81 11.51
N GLN A 54 -7.22 3.05 10.28
CA GLN A 54 -7.30 4.36 9.64
C GLN A 54 -8.75 4.79 9.42
N VAL A 55 -9.62 3.92 8.90
CA VAL A 55 -11.06 4.22 8.71
C VAL A 55 -11.70 4.60 10.05
N THR A 56 -11.39 3.86 11.12
CA THR A 56 -11.88 4.17 12.46
C THR A 56 -11.38 5.53 12.94
N ALA A 57 -10.09 5.82 12.78
CA ALA A 57 -9.46 7.06 13.21
C ALA A 57 -9.96 8.28 12.43
N ILE A 58 -10.22 8.15 11.11
CA ILE A 58 -10.85 9.21 10.29
C ILE A 58 -12.25 9.53 10.81
N ASN A 59 -13.06 8.50 11.06
CA ASN A 59 -14.44 8.69 11.54
C ASN A 59 -14.48 9.36 12.92
N ARG A 60 -13.50 9.10 13.79
CA ARG A 60 -13.35 9.75 15.10
C ARG A 60 -12.69 11.13 15.04
N GLY A 61 -12.13 11.51 13.90
CA GLY A 61 -11.37 12.77 13.76
C GLY A 61 -10.00 12.74 14.44
N GLU A 62 -9.46 11.55 14.69
CA GLU A 62 -8.11 11.34 15.23
C GLU A 62 -7.04 11.54 14.17
N ILE A 63 -7.37 11.25 12.89
CA ILE A 63 -6.60 11.60 11.70
C ILE A 63 -7.48 12.36 10.70
N ASP A 64 -6.87 13.21 9.90
CA ASP A 64 -7.56 14.04 8.91
C ASP A 64 -7.70 13.33 7.56
N LEU A 65 -6.70 12.53 7.20
CA LEU A 65 -6.63 11.78 5.95
C LEU A 65 -5.93 10.44 6.19
N GLY A 66 -6.40 9.40 5.52
CA GLY A 66 -5.77 8.08 5.49
C GLY A 66 -5.23 7.76 4.09
N LEU A 67 -4.04 7.15 4.03
CA LEU A 67 -3.47 6.53 2.85
C LEU A 67 -3.55 5.01 3.05
N LEU A 68 -4.49 4.35 2.37
CA LEU A 68 -4.98 3.02 2.70
C LEU A 68 -5.28 2.16 1.47
N HIS A 69 -5.64 0.90 1.71
CA HIS A 69 -5.96 -0.08 0.67
C HIS A 69 -7.46 -0.40 0.65
N PRO A 70 -8.21 -0.01 -0.42
CA PRO A 70 -9.57 -0.49 -0.63
C PRO A 70 -9.64 -2.03 -0.80
N PRO A 71 -10.82 -2.64 -0.58
CA PRO A 71 -12.10 -2.00 -0.28
C PRO A 71 -12.26 -1.62 1.20
N ILE A 72 -12.99 -0.52 1.45
CA ILE A 72 -13.34 -0.05 2.80
C ILE A 72 -14.84 0.25 2.88
N ASP A 73 -15.37 0.32 4.10
CA ASP A 73 -16.66 0.95 4.33
C ASP A 73 -16.49 2.47 4.20
N SER A 74 -16.92 3.01 3.08
CA SER A 74 -16.74 4.43 2.74
C SER A 74 -17.92 5.33 3.16
N ARG A 75 -18.85 4.86 3.99
CA ARG A 75 -19.97 5.68 4.45
C ARG A 75 -19.48 6.90 5.21
N GLY A 76 -19.83 8.12 4.68
CA GLY A 76 -19.37 9.39 5.24
C GLY A 76 -17.91 9.76 4.92
N LEU A 77 -17.25 8.98 4.07
CA LEU A 77 -15.90 9.22 3.59
C LEU A 77 -15.88 9.49 2.08
N GLU A 78 -14.99 10.37 1.66
CA GLU A 78 -14.53 10.46 0.29
C GLU A 78 -13.35 9.51 0.09
N LEU A 79 -13.33 8.85 -1.06
CA LEU A 79 -12.26 7.93 -1.45
C LEU A 79 -11.69 8.36 -2.79
N TYR A 80 -10.41 8.68 -2.82
CA TYR A 80 -9.70 9.09 -4.02
C TYR A 80 -8.66 8.04 -4.41
N PRO A 81 -8.83 7.32 -5.54
CA PRO A 81 -7.87 6.32 -6.00
C PRO A 81 -6.56 6.98 -6.46
N ILE A 82 -5.44 6.50 -5.96
CA ILE A 82 -4.10 7.02 -6.29
C ILE A 82 -3.44 6.14 -7.33
N LEU A 83 -3.30 4.85 -7.04
CA LEU A 83 -2.68 3.87 -7.94
C LEU A 83 -3.28 2.47 -7.73
N ALA A 84 -3.04 1.60 -8.70
CA ALA A 84 -3.28 0.16 -8.58
C ALA A 84 -2.05 -0.56 -9.12
N GLU A 85 -1.44 -1.43 -8.33
CA GLU A 85 -0.23 -2.15 -8.66
C GLU A 85 -0.49 -3.64 -8.83
N GLU A 86 0.27 -4.23 -9.74
CA GLU A 86 0.33 -5.68 -9.90
C GLU A 86 1.25 -6.28 -8.82
N PHE A 87 1.08 -7.57 -8.57
CA PHE A 87 1.98 -8.31 -7.70
C PHE A 87 3.09 -8.96 -8.51
N VAL A 88 4.27 -9.02 -7.91
CA VAL A 88 5.40 -9.82 -8.38
C VAL A 88 5.68 -10.93 -7.38
N ALA A 89 6.08 -12.10 -7.89
CA ALA A 89 6.59 -13.18 -7.05
C ALA A 89 8.06 -12.91 -6.69
N VAL A 90 8.41 -13.11 -5.41
CA VAL A 90 9.78 -13.02 -4.91
C VAL A 90 10.27 -14.43 -4.55
N LEU A 91 11.40 -14.82 -5.11
CA LEU A 91 12.00 -16.12 -4.90
C LEU A 91 13.53 -16.04 -4.85
N PRO A 92 14.23 -17.03 -4.26
CA PRO A 92 15.69 -17.09 -4.29
C PRO A 92 16.25 -17.11 -5.71
N LYS A 93 17.38 -16.48 -5.93
CA LYS A 93 18.01 -16.41 -7.26
C LYS A 93 18.41 -17.79 -7.82
N GLN A 94 18.70 -18.76 -6.92
CA GLN A 94 18.98 -20.15 -7.30
C GLN A 94 17.73 -21.02 -7.44
N HIS A 95 16.54 -20.47 -7.25
CA HIS A 95 15.30 -21.20 -7.39
C HIS A 95 15.11 -21.69 -8.83
N HIS A 96 14.60 -22.92 -9.03
CA HIS A 96 14.43 -23.50 -10.37
C HIS A 96 13.53 -22.65 -11.30
N LEU A 97 12.59 -21.89 -10.74
CA LEU A 97 11.74 -20.95 -11.50
C LEU A 97 12.42 -19.60 -11.79
N ALA A 98 13.58 -19.30 -11.20
CA ALA A 98 14.25 -18.01 -11.36
C ALA A 98 14.71 -17.73 -12.80
N THR A 99 14.88 -18.77 -13.62
CA THR A 99 15.27 -18.65 -15.04
C THR A 99 14.13 -18.24 -15.96
N LYS A 100 12.87 -18.40 -15.52
CA LYS A 100 11.70 -17.96 -16.28
C LYS A 100 11.62 -16.44 -16.34
N LYS A 101 11.10 -15.89 -17.44
CA LYS A 101 10.87 -14.45 -17.58
C LYS A 101 9.70 -13.96 -16.74
N SER A 102 8.65 -14.75 -16.66
CA SER A 102 7.40 -14.52 -15.91
C SER A 102 6.91 -15.85 -15.35
N LEU A 103 5.99 -15.80 -14.39
CA LEU A 103 5.43 -16.97 -13.71
C LEU A 103 3.91 -16.95 -13.78
N SER A 104 3.31 -18.10 -14.00
CA SER A 104 1.88 -18.33 -13.80
C SER A 104 1.61 -18.89 -12.39
N LEU A 105 0.37 -18.80 -11.91
CA LEU A 105 0.00 -19.48 -10.65
C LEU A 105 0.22 -21.00 -10.72
N GLN A 106 0.03 -21.61 -11.91
CA GLN A 106 0.26 -23.04 -12.09
C GLN A 106 1.73 -23.43 -11.87
N ASP A 107 2.69 -22.57 -12.24
CA ASP A 107 4.11 -22.78 -11.98
C ASP A 107 4.42 -22.87 -10.49
N LEU A 108 3.61 -22.21 -9.67
CA LEU A 108 3.79 -22.09 -8.22
C LEU A 108 3.00 -23.12 -7.42
N ALA A 109 2.29 -24.04 -8.08
CA ALA A 109 1.37 -24.97 -7.43
C ALA A 109 2.03 -25.92 -6.41
N GLN A 110 3.34 -26.17 -6.52
CA GLN A 110 4.10 -27.04 -5.62
C GLN A 110 4.97 -26.26 -4.63
N GLU A 111 4.87 -24.92 -4.64
CA GLU A 111 5.72 -24.08 -3.82
C GLU A 111 5.12 -23.82 -2.43
N SER A 112 6.00 -23.54 -1.47
CA SER A 112 5.62 -23.08 -0.15
C SER A 112 5.46 -21.56 -0.15
N PHE A 113 4.36 -21.05 0.41
CA PHE A 113 4.06 -19.63 0.42
C PHE A 113 4.26 -18.99 1.79
N ILE A 114 4.84 -17.80 1.79
CA ILE A 114 4.90 -16.89 2.92
C ILE A 114 3.98 -15.71 2.58
N LEU A 115 2.86 -15.58 3.29
CA LEU A 115 1.83 -14.59 2.95
C LEU A 115 1.67 -13.52 4.03
N HIS A 116 0.95 -12.47 3.67
CA HIS A 116 0.42 -11.51 4.62
C HIS A 116 -0.72 -12.17 5.44
N PRO A 117 -0.85 -11.91 6.76
CA PRO A 117 -1.89 -12.52 7.56
C PRO A 117 -3.28 -12.17 7.04
N ARG A 118 -4.18 -13.16 7.03
CA ARG A 118 -5.57 -12.93 6.63
C ARG A 118 -6.27 -11.88 7.51
N SER A 119 -5.93 -11.83 8.81
CA SER A 119 -6.48 -10.84 9.75
C SER A 119 -6.21 -9.39 9.37
N GLU A 120 -5.09 -9.13 8.67
CA GLU A 120 -4.65 -7.79 8.30
C GLU A 120 -5.06 -7.38 6.87
N GLY A 121 -5.37 -8.37 6.01
CA GLY A 121 -5.76 -8.13 4.62
C GLY A 121 -6.69 -9.21 4.06
N PRO A 122 -7.89 -9.41 4.65
CA PRO A 122 -8.76 -10.54 4.29
C PRO A 122 -9.15 -10.54 2.82
N PHE A 123 -9.39 -9.38 2.23
CA PHE A 123 -9.82 -9.27 0.83
C PHE A 123 -8.78 -9.84 -0.14
N LEU A 124 -7.52 -9.40 -0.04
CA LEU A 124 -6.44 -9.88 -0.94
C LEU A 124 -6.08 -11.33 -0.64
N TYR A 125 -6.07 -11.73 0.63
CA TYR A 125 -5.83 -13.11 1.02
C TYR A 125 -6.86 -14.07 0.40
N ASP A 126 -8.14 -13.78 0.61
CA ASP A 126 -9.23 -14.63 0.10
C ASP A 126 -9.26 -14.65 -1.44
N GLN A 127 -8.93 -13.52 -2.09
CA GLN A 127 -8.80 -13.45 -3.53
C GLN A 127 -7.67 -14.34 -4.04
N PHE A 128 -6.50 -14.36 -3.38
CA PHE A 128 -5.39 -15.23 -3.72
C PHE A 128 -5.77 -16.72 -3.58
N ILE A 129 -6.38 -17.11 -2.45
CA ILE A 129 -6.84 -18.50 -2.24
C ILE A 129 -7.83 -18.92 -3.32
N LYS A 130 -8.77 -18.03 -3.66
CA LYS A 130 -9.75 -18.29 -4.73
C LYS A 130 -9.07 -18.50 -6.09
N LEU A 131 -8.08 -17.67 -6.45
CA LEU A 131 -7.35 -17.80 -7.71
C LEU A 131 -6.55 -19.11 -7.78
N CYS A 132 -5.89 -19.51 -6.68
CA CYS A 132 -5.23 -20.80 -6.60
C CYS A 132 -6.19 -21.96 -6.79
N SER A 133 -7.35 -21.93 -6.13
CA SER A 133 -8.39 -22.95 -6.27
C SER A 133 -8.93 -23.03 -7.71
N GLN A 134 -9.14 -21.90 -8.38
CA GLN A 134 -9.56 -21.83 -9.78
C GLN A 134 -8.49 -22.38 -10.73
N THR A 135 -7.21 -22.29 -10.36
CA THR A 135 -6.08 -22.84 -11.10
C THR A 135 -5.88 -24.35 -10.80
N GLY A 136 -6.64 -24.91 -9.87
CA GLY A 136 -6.66 -26.34 -9.57
C GLY A 136 -5.73 -26.80 -8.43
N PHE A 137 -5.27 -25.88 -7.59
CA PHE A 137 -4.46 -26.23 -6.42
C PHE A 137 -4.83 -25.44 -5.15
N GLN A 138 -4.42 -25.98 -4.01
CA GLN A 138 -4.48 -25.30 -2.71
C GLN A 138 -3.06 -24.87 -2.32
N PRO A 139 -2.81 -23.58 -2.03
CA PRO A 139 -1.47 -23.12 -1.70
C PRO A 139 -1.00 -23.67 -0.36
N GLN A 140 0.23 -24.15 -0.30
CA GLN A 140 0.87 -24.56 0.94
C GLN A 140 1.41 -23.31 1.67
N ILE A 141 0.64 -22.74 2.59
CA ILE A 141 1.04 -21.58 3.37
C ILE A 141 1.86 -22.05 4.57
N VAL A 142 3.16 -21.79 4.56
CA VAL A 142 4.09 -22.22 5.62
C VAL A 142 4.27 -21.15 6.71
N LYS A 143 3.98 -19.88 6.37
CA LYS A 143 4.09 -18.77 7.32
C LYS A 143 3.19 -17.61 6.89
N GLU A 144 2.66 -16.93 7.89
CA GLU A 144 1.99 -15.64 7.74
C GLU A 144 2.76 -14.58 8.50
N VAL A 145 3.10 -13.46 7.85
CA VAL A 145 3.90 -12.35 8.41
C VAL A 145 3.43 -11.04 7.80
N ASP A 146 3.18 -10.07 8.66
CA ASP A 146 2.70 -8.75 8.25
C ASP A 146 3.76 -7.94 7.49
N SER A 147 4.96 -7.82 8.03
CA SER A 147 6.04 -7.01 7.45
C SER A 147 6.53 -7.55 6.11
N HIS A 148 6.53 -6.71 5.07
CA HIS A 148 7.10 -7.04 3.75
C HIS A 148 8.59 -7.40 3.86
N GLN A 149 9.38 -6.64 4.64
CA GLN A 149 10.82 -6.91 4.82
C GLN A 149 11.04 -8.27 5.47
N THR A 150 10.24 -8.62 6.48
CA THR A 150 10.36 -9.92 7.14
C THR A 150 10.00 -11.07 6.21
N ARG A 151 8.96 -10.90 5.37
CA ARG A 151 8.63 -11.92 4.34
C ARG A 151 9.74 -12.10 3.34
N ILE A 152 10.34 -11.01 2.84
CA ILE A 152 11.48 -11.03 1.93
C ILE A 152 12.70 -11.72 2.59
N CYS A 153 12.96 -11.44 3.88
CA CYS A 153 14.01 -12.10 4.64
C CYS A 153 13.80 -13.62 4.74
N PHE A 154 12.56 -14.07 4.97
CA PHE A 154 12.24 -15.49 5.04
C PHE A 154 12.38 -16.19 3.67
N VAL A 155 12.06 -15.49 2.58
CA VAL A 155 12.36 -15.98 1.23
C VAL A 155 13.86 -16.13 1.02
N ALA A 156 14.66 -15.15 1.43
CA ALA A 156 16.13 -15.24 1.36
C ALA A 156 16.69 -16.40 2.19
N ALA A 157 16.02 -16.75 3.30
CA ALA A 157 16.36 -17.91 4.12
C ALA A 157 15.87 -19.26 3.52
N GLY A 158 15.26 -19.26 2.34
CA GLY A 158 14.80 -20.48 1.66
C GLY A 158 13.54 -21.11 2.26
N MET A 159 12.75 -20.35 3.04
CA MET A 159 11.54 -20.87 3.69
C MET A 159 10.33 -20.98 2.74
N GLY A 160 10.42 -20.40 1.54
CA GLY A 160 9.35 -20.38 0.56
C GLY A 160 9.44 -19.16 -0.35
N ILE A 161 8.33 -18.86 -1.02
CA ILE A 161 8.18 -17.70 -1.91
C ILE A 161 7.13 -16.74 -1.36
N THR A 162 7.14 -15.49 -1.83
CA THR A 162 6.11 -14.51 -1.45
C THR A 162 5.67 -13.66 -2.63
N PHE A 163 4.60 -12.90 -2.45
CA PHE A 163 4.17 -11.85 -3.37
C PHE A 163 4.33 -10.49 -2.70
N ILE A 164 4.77 -9.51 -3.47
CA ILE A 164 4.82 -8.11 -3.06
C ILE A 164 4.25 -7.22 -4.17
N PRO A 165 3.67 -6.05 -3.85
CA PRO A 165 3.39 -5.02 -4.86
C PRO A 165 4.63 -4.69 -5.68
N ALA A 166 4.47 -4.43 -6.98
CA ALA A 166 5.60 -4.17 -7.88
C ALA A 166 6.47 -2.99 -7.44
N GLY A 167 5.88 -1.95 -6.85
CA GLY A 167 6.61 -0.80 -6.30
C GLY A 167 7.55 -1.14 -5.13
N LEU A 168 7.38 -2.30 -4.49
CA LEU A 168 8.24 -2.75 -3.39
C LEU A 168 9.46 -3.57 -3.85
N GLN A 169 9.68 -3.73 -5.15
CA GLN A 169 10.84 -4.47 -5.67
C GLN A 169 12.19 -3.87 -5.19
N LEU A 170 12.20 -2.57 -4.88
CA LEU A 170 13.38 -1.89 -4.31
C LEU A 170 13.85 -2.47 -2.95
N LEU A 171 12.98 -3.20 -2.23
CA LEU A 171 13.32 -3.86 -0.97
C LEU A 171 14.04 -5.20 -1.17
N VAL A 172 14.05 -5.72 -2.38
CA VAL A 172 14.57 -7.04 -2.70
C VAL A 172 16.07 -6.96 -2.92
N ASN A 173 16.84 -7.74 -2.14
CA ASN A 173 18.29 -7.78 -2.23
C ASN A 173 18.78 -8.61 -3.43
N GLN A 174 20.10 -8.59 -3.66
CA GLN A 174 20.74 -9.23 -4.82
C GLN A 174 20.66 -10.78 -4.84
N ASP A 175 20.31 -11.43 -3.73
CA ASP A 175 20.19 -12.89 -3.63
C ASP A 175 18.80 -13.41 -4.01
N LEU A 176 17.90 -12.49 -4.29
CA LEU A 176 16.52 -12.75 -4.68
C LEU A 176 16.23 -12.21 -6.08
N VAL A 177 15.15 -12.70 -6.67
CA VAL A 177 14.61 -12.18 -7.93
C VAL A 177 13.12 -11.92 -7.80
N CYS A 178 12.67 -10.86 -8.45
CA CYS A 178 11.26 -10.56 -8.66
C CYS A 178 10.83 -11.05 -10.04
N LYS A 179 9.70 -11.76 -10.10
CA LYS A 179 9.14 -12.24 -11.36
C LYS A 179 7.74 -11.71 -11.55
N PRO A 180 7.47 -11.09 -12.71
CA PRO A 180 6.10 -10.72 -13.09
C PRO A 180 5.20 -11.94 -13.10
N MET A 181 3.94 -11.75 -12.72
CA MET A 181 2.93 -12.80 -12.72
C MET A 181 2.08 -12.72 -14.00
N GLU A 182 2.01 -13.81 -14.74
CA GLU A 182 1.14 -13.94 -15.92
C GLU A 182 -0.31 -14.14 -15.49
N ASN A 183 -1.21 -13.34 -16.07
CA ASN A 183 -2.65 -13.48 -15.89
C ASN A 183 -3.12 -13.43 -14.41
N LEU A 184 -2.33 -12.88 -13.52
CA LEU A 184 -2.74 -12.61 -12.15
C LEU A 184 -3.64 -11.36 -12.15
N THR A 185 -4.97 -11.57 -12.07
CA THR A 185 -5.95 -10.46 -12.11
C THR A 185 -6.02 -9.68 -10.80
N MET A 186 -5.36 -10.18 -9.75
CA MET A 186 -5.29 -9.53 -8.45
C MET A 186 -4.36 -8.32 -8.53
N LYS A 187 -4.86 -7.16 -8.07
CA LYS A 187 -4.09 -5.93 -7.91
C LYS A 187 -4.26 -5.40 -6.50
N ILE A 188 -3.24 -4.71 -6.00
CA ILE A 188 -3.37 -3.92 -4.79
C ILE A 188 -3.74 -2.49 -5.18
N GLU A 189 -4.90 -2.04 -4.71
CA GLU A 189 -5.32 -0.65 -4.88
C GLU A 189 -4.82 0.19 -3.72
N PHE A 190 -4.49 1.43 -4.00
CA PHE A 190 -4.06 2.42 -3.03
C PHE A 190 -4.86 3.69 -3.20
N ALA A 191 -5.43 4.18 -2.12
CA ALA A 191 -6.30 5.34 -2.14
C ALA A 191 -6.05 6.26 -0.94
N ALA A 192 -6.40 7.55 -1.11
CA ALA A 192 -6.59 8.46 0.00
C ALA A 192 -8.06 8.46 0.43
N ALA A 193 -8.31 8.53 1.74
CA ALA A 193 -9.63 8.63 2.31
C ALA A 193 -9.69 9.74 3.36
N TRP A 194 -10.79 10.50 3.38
CA TRP A 194 -11.06 11.55 4.36
C TRP A 194 -12.56 11.72 4.57
N ARG A 195 -12.98 12.44 5.60
CA ARG A 195 -14.40 12.70 5.83
C ARG A 195 -14.98 13.54 4.69
N SER A 196 -16.19 13.21 4.22
CA SER A 196 -16.85 13.92 3.10
C SER A 196 -17.04 15.42 3.35
N VAL A 197 -17.16 15.84 4.60
CA VAL A 197 -17.22 17.26 4.98
C VAL A 197 -15.84 17.72 5.42
N VAL A 198 -15.15 18.45 4.54
CA VAL A 198 -13.81 19.00 4.80
C VAL A 198 -13.92 20.44 5.27
N THR A 199 -13.62 20.68 6.54
CA THR A 199 -13.65 22.03 7.15
C THR A 199 -12.23 22.58 7.41
N LEU A 200 -11.20 21.71 7.37
CA LEU A 200 -9.82 22.06 7.64
C LEU A 200 -9.14 22.60 6.37
N PRO A 201 -8.74 23.88 6.29
CA PRO A 201 -8.13 24.46 5.10
C PRO A 201 -6.84 23.75 4.65
N VAL A 202 -6.00 23.35 5.60
CA VAL A 202 -4.76 22.60 5.33
C VAL A 202 -5.05 21.28 4.61
N LEU A 203 -6.11 20.55 5.01
CA LEU A 203 -6.50 19.32 4.35
C LEU A 203 -6.98 19.57 2.92
N GLN A 204 -7.69 20.67 2.67
CA GLN A 204 -8.11 21.05 1.31
C GLN A 204 -6.89 21.26 0.39
N GLU A 205 -5.87 21.97 0.88
CA GLU A 205 -4.63 22.19 0.11
C GLU A 205 -3.85 20.89 -0.12
N PHE A 206 -3.81 19.99 0.88
CA PHE A 206 -3.20 18.68 0.74
C PHE A 206 -3.92 17.83 -0.30
N ILE A 207 -5.27 17.81 -0.31
CA ILE A 207 -6.07 17.08 -1.31
C ILE A 207 -5.82 17.62 -2.72
N LYS A 208 -5.76 18.94 -2.90
CA LYS A 208 -5.44 19.56 -4.21
C LYS A 208 -4.06 19.11 -4.72
N LEU A 209 -3.06 19.12 -3.84
CA LEU A 209 -1.72 18.66 -4.19
C LEU A 209 -1.75 17.17 -4.57
N LEU A 210 -2.36 16.32 -3.75
CA LEU A 210 -2.52 14.89 -4.01
C LEU A 210 -3.14 14.64 -5.41
N GLN A 211 -4.22 15.33 -5.72
CA GLN A 211 -4.90 15.21 -7.02
C GLN A 211 -4.03 15.66 -8.17
N SER A 212 -3.23 16.73 -7.98
CA SER A 212 -2.33 17.24 -9.02
C SER A 212 -1.18 16.29 -9.34
N ILE A 213 -0.70 15.51 -8.36
CA ILE A 213 0.44 14.61 -8.53
C ILE A 213 0.04 13.14 -8.73
N SER A 214 -1.23 12.80 -8.61
CA SER A 214 -1.69 11.40 -8.74
C SER A 214 -1.36 10.77 -10.10
N THR A 215 -1.20 11.59 -11.16
CA THR A 215 -0.76 11.14 -12.47
C THR A 215 0.67 10.61 -12.49
N TYR A 216 1.53 11.03 -11.56
CA TYR A 216 2.92 10.54 -11.45
C TYR A 216 3.01 9.12 -10.89
N PHE A 217 1.96 8.64 -10.21
CA PHE A 217 1.92 7.31 -9.60
C PHE A 217 1.28 6.25 -10.52
N ARG A 218 0.77 6.64 -11.69
CA ARG A 218 0.11 5.76 -12.64
C ARG A 218 1.08 5.25 -13.71
N TYR A 219 2.11 4.48 -13.31
CA TYR A 219 3.00 3.80 -14.26
C TYR A 219 2.84 2.30 -14.22
#